data_0e3bbc233fd2bbd33d397406c45fa417
#
_entry.id   0e3bbc233fd2bbd33d397406c45fa417
#
_cell.length_a   1.000
_cell.length_b   1.000
_cell.length_c   1.000
_cell.angle_alpha   90.00
_cell.angle_beta   90.00
_cell.angle_gamma   90.00
#
_symmetry.space_group_name_H-M   'P 1'
#
loop_
_entity.id
_entity.type
_entity.pdbx_description
1 polymer ?
#
loop_
_entity_poly.entity_id
_entity_poly.type
_entity_poly.pdbx_seq_one_letter_code
_entity_poly.pdbx_strand_id
1 'polypeptide(L)'
;LKKALPALSVYSARVLCSSYLPGWRPGVDYRTVYSAHKDMGGGVTIDLIHEWDYLVELFGKPEKMYNFKGTYSHLEIDSDDLSVYIAQYPTLLCEVHLDYFGREYRRSIELLCKNGTVTADFGAGTLTLEDGTVQNYAEPVNERYLREMAYFLDYAQSGAGPSVNTPETALDVLKLTLGEL
;
A
#
# COMPACT_ATOMS: atom_id res chain seq x y z
N LEU A 1 12.09 6.80 -0.43
CA LEU A 1 12.47 5.41 -0.19
C LEU A 1 13.14 4.80 -1.42
N LYS A 2 12.51 4.81 -2.63
CA LYS A 2 13.07 4.22 -3.87
C LYS A 2 14.52 4.63 -4.15
N LYS A 3 14.88 5.91 -3.93
CA LYS A 3 16.24 6.41 -4.13
C LYS A 3 17.26 5.87 -3.10
N ALA A 4 16.82 5.57 -1.89
CA ALA A 4 17.68 5.03 -0.84
C ALA A 4 17.88 3.51 -0.97
N LEU A 5 16.89 2.79 -1.50
CA LEU A 5 16.84 1.33 -1.54
C LEU A 5 18.11 0.65 -2.11
N PRO A 6 18.73 1.14 -3.22
CA PRO A 6 19.93 0.49 -3.78
C PRO A 6 21.15 0.45 -2.84
N ALA A 7 21.19 1.33 -1.84
CA ALA A 7 22.27 1.37 -0.84
C ALA A 7 21.97 0.53 0.40
N LEU A 8 20.76 -0.01 0.53
CA LEU A 8 20.30 -0.75 1.69
C LEU A 8 20.48 -2.26 1.51
N SER A 9 20.89 -2.95 2.57
CA SER A 9 20.85 -4.41 2.64
C SER A 9 19.64 -4.82 3.46
N VAL A 10 18.48 -4.94 2.81
CA VAL A 10 17.20 -5.25 3.46
C VAL A 10 17.06 -6.74 3.73
N TYR A 11 16.72 -7.11 4.96
CA TYR A 11 16.44 -8.48 5.38
C TYR A 11 14.94 -8.77 5.48
N SER A 12 14.18 -7.78 5.94
CA SER A 12 12.73 -7.90 6.09
C SER A 12 12.05 -6.56 5.88
N ALA A 13 10.82 -6.59 5.37
CA ALA A 13 9.94 -5.44 5.26
C ALA A 13 8.64 -5.70 6.02
N ARG A 14 8.11 -4.68 6.69
CA ARG A 14 6.80 -4.70 7.33
C ARG A 14 5.98 -3.55 6.81
N VAL A 15 4.80 -3.87 6.30
CA VAL A 15 3.84 -2.89 5.78
C VAL A 15 2.60 -2.92 6.65
N LEU A 16 2.18 -1.75 7.08
CA LEU A 16 0.94 -1.55 7.81
C LEU A 16 0.10 -0.49 7.11
N CYS A 17 -1.12 -0.83 6.76
CA CYS A 17 -2.15 0.13 6.39
C CYS A 17 -3.42 -0.19 7.17
N SER A 18 -3.67 0.61 8.19
CA SER A 18 -4.73 0.42 9.17
C SER A 18 -5.55 1.70 9.28
N SER A 19 -6.86 1.58 9.17
CA SER A 19 -7.77 2.72 9.24
C SER A 19 -9.18 2.28 9.65
N TYR A 20 -9.97 3.24 10.14
CA TYR A 20 -11.32 2.94 10.62
C TYR A 20 -12.37 3.27 9.55
N LEU A 21 -12.89 2.25 8.86
CA LEU A 21 -13.85 2.40 7.77
C LEU A 21 -15.04 3.32 8.09
N PRO A 22 -15.68 3.24 9.28
CA PRO A 22 -16.75 4.16 9.63
C PRO A 22 -16.36 5.65 9.69
N GLY A 23 -15.06 5.93 9.83
CA GLY A 23 -14.52 7.28 9.83
C GLY A 23 -14.14 7.84 8.45
N TRP A 24 -14.15 7.04 7.39
CA TRP A 24 -13.68 7.46 6.07
C TRP A 24 -14.55 8.54 5.42
N ARG A 25 -15.86 8.49 5.67
CA ARG A 25 -16.85 9.45 5.10
C ARG A 25 -17.73 9.98 6.23
N PRO A 26 -17.36 11.09 6.87
CA PRO A 26 -18.15 11.68 7.96
C PRO A 26 -19.61 11.93 7.53
N GLY A 27 -20.55 11.48 8.35
CA GLY A 27 -21.99 11.64 8.09
C GLY A 27 -22.59 10.60 7.13
N VAL A 28 -21.81 9.66 6.60
CA VAL A 28 -22.30 8.56 5.77
C VAL A 28 -22.27 7.28 6.58
N ASP A 29 -23.34 6.50 6.53
CA ASP A 29 -23.33 5.16 7.11
C ASP A 29 -22.42 4.24 6.30
N TYR A 30 -21.33 3.79 6.90
CA TYR A 30 -20.33 2.94 6.23
C TYR A 30 -20.90 1.64 5.68
N ARG A 31 -22.01 1.16 6.25
CA ARG A 31 -22.70 -0.06 5.81
C ARG A 31 -23.37 0.07 4.44
N THR A 32 -23.53 1.28 3.95
CA THR A 32 -24.16 1.58 2.66
C THR A 32 -23.17 1.86 1.53
N VAL A 33 -21.86 1.91 1.84
CA VAL A 33 -20.84 2.19 0.83
C VAL A 33 -20.32 0.90 0.21
N TYR A 34 -19.79 0.97 -1.01
CA TYR A 34 -19.28 -0.18 -1.74
C TYR A 34 -18.24 -0.99 -0.95
N SER A 35 -17.39 -0.30 -0.16
CA SER A 35 -16.35 -0.94 0.66
C SER A 35 -16.89 -2.00 1.63
N ALA A 36 -18.15 -1.87 2.07
CA ALA A 36 -18.81 -2.80 2.96
C ALA A 36 -19.37 -4.05 2.24
N HIS A 37 -19.47 -4.02 0.91
CA HIS A 37 -20.19 -5.04 0.15
C HIS A 37 -19.29 -5.79 -0.83
N LYS A 38 -19.21 -7.10 -0.64
CA LYS A 38 -18.38 -7.97 -1.49
C LYS A 38 -18.87 -8.01 -2.94
N ASP A 39 -20.18 -8.02 -3.15
CA ASP A 39 -20.79 -8.04 -4.48
C ASP A 39 -20.61 -6.71 -5.25
N MET A 40 -20.28 -5.62 -4.53
CA MET A 40 -19.92 -4.32 -5.10
C MET A 40 -18.41 -4.15 -5.33
N GLY A 41 -17.63 -5.20 -5.11
CA GLY A 41 -16.17 -5.17 -5.23
C GLY A 41 -15.47 -4.54 -4.02
N GLY A 42 -16.15 -4.47 -2.87
CA GLY A 42 -15.59 -3.96 -1.62
C GLY A 42 -14.68 -4.96 -0.92
N GLY A 43 -14.02 -4.46 0.13
CA GLY A 43 -13.11 -5.20 0.98
C GLY A 43 -11.74 -4.53 1.10
N VAL A 44 -11.13 -4.67 2.26
CA VAL A 44 -9.83 -4.06 2.58
C VAL A 44 -8.74 -4.49 1.61
N THR A 45 -8.83 -5.73 1.12
CA THR A 45 -7.91 -6.29 0.14
C THR A 45 -7.82 -5.41 -1.12
N ILE A 46 -8.96 -5.00 -1.67
CA ILE A 46 -9.00 -4.21 -2.92
C ILE A 46 -8.85 -2.72 -2.64
N ASP A 47 -9.50 -2.19 -1.60
CA ASP A 47 -9.43 -0.76 -1.30
C ASP A 47 -8.00 -0.31 -0.96
N LEU A 48 -7.19 -1.19 -0.37
CA LEU A 48 -5.80 -0.90 -0.01
C LEU A 48 -4.77 -1.52 -0.98
N ILE A 49 -5.18 -1.81 -2.22
CA ILE A 49 -4.31 -2.33 -3.31
C ILE A 49 -3.04 -1.50 -3.54
N HIS A 50 -3.09 -0.21 -3.23
CA HIS A 50 -1.96 0.70 -3.38
C HIS A 50 -0.75 0.34 -2.49
N GLU A 51 -0.91 -0.51 -1.48
CA GLU A 51 0.21 -1.04 -0.71
C GLU A 51 1.01 -2.07 -1.54
N TRP A 52 0.33 -2.87 -2.34
CA TRP A 52 0.99 -3.78 -3.28
C TRP A 52 1.59 -3.07 -4.48
N ASP A 53 0.97 -1.98 -4.95
CA ASP A 53 1.46 -1.21 -6.08
C ASP A 53 2.89 -0.68 -5.83
N TYR A 54 3.11 0.02 -4.70
CA TYR A 54 4.46 0.49 -4.40
C TYR A 54 5.44 -0.63 -3.99
N LEU A 55 4.96 -1.74 -3.42
CA LEU A 55 5.83 -2.89 -3.13
C LEU A 55 6.37 -3.53 -4.41
N VAL A 56 5.52 -3.68 -5.42
CA VAL A 56 5.96 -4.15 -6.75
C VAL A 56 6.97 -3.18 -7.37
N GLU A 57 6.77 -1.88 -7.22
CA GLU A 57 7.72 -0.87 -7.69
C GLU A 57 9.07 -0.90 -6.95
N LEU A 58 9.06 -1.24 -5.64
CA LEU A 58 10.28 -1.30 -4.82
C LEU A 58 11.05 -2.61 -4.97
N PHE A 59 10.36 -3.73 -4.97
CA PHE A 59 10.94 -5.07 -4.83
C PHE A 59 10.63 -6.02 -5.98
N GLY A 60 9.76 -5.62 -6.91
CA GLY A 60 9.25 -6.51 -7.95
C GLY A 60 8.18 -7.46 -7.42
N LYS A 61 7.95 -8.57 -8.15
CA LYS A 61 7.01 -9.61 -7.72
C LYS A 61 7.69 -10.58 -6.75
N PRO A 62 6.99 -11.03 -5.68
CA PRO A 62 7.52 -12.07 -4.79
C PRO A 62 7.58 -13.42 -5.50
N GLU A 63 8.47 -14.31 -5.04
CA GLU A 63 8.56 -15.69 -5.53
C GLU A 63 7.47 -16.59 -4.97
N LYS A 64 7.03 -16.30 -3.73
CA LYS A 64 5.95 -17.01 -3.03
C LYS A 64 5.18 -16.03 -2.15
N MET A 65 3.90 -16.30 -1.99
CA MET A 65 3.05 -15.49 -1.13
C MET A 65 1.97 -16.35 -0.48
N TYR A 66 1.66 -16.01 0.77
CA TYR A 66 0.51 -16.53 1.51
C TYR A 66 -0.36 -15.36 1.92
N ASN A 67 -1.68 -15.47 1.69
CA ASN A 67 -2.66 -14.47 2.06
C ASN A 67 -3.73 -15.07 2.96
N PHE A 68 -3.96 -14.44 4.10
CA PHE A 68 -5.06 -14.74 5.01
C PHE A 68 -5.96 -13.52 5.07
N LYS A 69 -7.22 -13.65 4.68
CA LYS A 69 -8.18 -12.56 4.67
C LYS A 69 -9.58 -13.04 5.08
N GLY A 70 -10.36 -12.11 5.57
CA GLY A 70 -11.73 -12.37 5.99
C GLY A 70 -12.34 -11.24 6.79
N THR A 71 -13.51 -11.49 7.34
CA THR A 71 -14.24 -10.58 8.23
C THR A 71 -14.02 -11.04 9.67
N TYR A 72 -13.25 -10.29 10.44
CA TYR A 72 -12.80 -10.67 11.79
C TYR A 72 -13.22 -9.68 12.87
N SER A 73 -13.63 -8.46 12.50
CA SER A 73 -13.95 -7.42 13.46
C SER A 73 -15.45 -7.33 13.77
N HIS A 74 -15.81 -6.29 14.51
CA HIS A 74 -17.20 -5.95 14.85
C HIS A 74 -17.93 -5.15 13.75
N LEU A 75 -17.27 -4.89 12.62
CA LEU A 75 -17.89 -4.13 11.53
C LEU A 75 -19.03 -4.94 10.89
N GLU A 76 -20.16 -4.28 10.65
CA GLU A 76 -21.34 -4.87 10.01
C GLU A 76 -21.18 -4.79 8.48
N ILE A 77 -20.29 -5.63 7.94
CA ILE A 77 -19.97 -5.72 6.50
C ILE A 77 -19.90 -7.19 6.07
N ASP A 78 -20.03 -7.46 4.78
CA ASP A 78 -19.87 -8.80 4.21
C ASP A 78 -18.61 -8.97 3.36
N SER A 79 -17.87 -7.87 3.19
CA SER A 79 -16.53 -7.87 2.60
C SER A 79 -15.43 -8.18 3.63
N ASP A 80 -14.20 -8.42 3.19
CA ASP A 80 -13.08 -8.62 4.10
C ASP A 80 -12.67 -7.32 4.80
N ASP A 81 -12.48 -7.36 6.13
CA ASP A 81 -12.01 -6.25 6.96
C ASP A 81 -10.57 -6.39 7.43
N LEU A 82 -9.97 -7.56 7.20
CA LEU A 82 -8.57 -7.87 7.44
C LEU A 82 -7.98 -8.65 6.28
N SER A 83 -6.79 -8.24 5.83
CA SER A 83 -5.98 -9.00 4.88
C SER A 83 -4.52 -8.95 5.30
N VAL A 84 -3.93 -10.13 5.54
CA VAL A 84 -2.53 -10.27 5.96
C VAL A 84 -1.79 -11.13 4.96
N TYR A 85 -0.60 -10.70 4.58
CA TYR A 85 0.24 -11.42 3.64
C TYR A 85 1.62 -11.67 4.22
N ILE A 86 2.19 -12.81 3.84
CA ILE A 86 3.61 -13.11 3.97
C ILE A 86 4.15 -13.38 2.57
N ALA A 87 5.06 -12.55 2.10
CA ALA A 87 5.62 -12.60 0.75
C ALA A 87 7.13 -12.83 0.80
N GLN A 88 7.60 -13.86 0.10
CA GLN A 88 9.01 -14.22 0.00
C GLN A 88 9.59 -13.67 -1.31
N TYR A 89 10.64 -12.89 -1.19
CA TYR A 89 11.51 -12.43 -2.27
C TYR A 89 12.87 -13.14 -2.21
N PRO A 90 13.72 -13.06 -3.24
CA PRO A 90 15.02 -13.70 -3.22
C PRO A 90 15.92 -13.32 -2.04
N THR A 91 15.79 -12.07 -1.54
CA THR A 91 16.69 -11.51 -0.51
C THR A 91 16.00 -11.04 0.75
N LEU A 92 14.66 -11.00 0.78
CA LEU A 92 13.91 -10.51 1.94
C LEU A 92 12.56 -11.22 2.11
N LEU A 93 12.03 -11.15 3.32
CA LEU A 93 10.65 -11.51 3.64
C LEU A 93 9.85 -10.24 3.90
N CYS A 94 8.63 -10.16 3.34
CA CYS A 94 7.73 -9.02 3.53
C CYS A 94 6.45 -9.46 4.23
N GLU A 95 6.08 -8.74 5.29
CA GLU A 95 4.81 -8.84 5.98
C GLU A 95 3.93 -7.65 5.55
N VAL A 96 2.67 -7.91 5.17
CA VAL A 96 1.71 -6.85 4.83
C VAL A 96 0.46 -7.05 5.67
N HIS A 97 0.06 -6.02 6.40
CA HIS A 97 -1.15 -6.00 7.22
C HIS A 97 -2.06 -4.85 6.78
N LEU A 98 -3.26 -5.21 6.35
CA LEU A 98 -4.30 -4.27 5.88
C LEU A 98 -5.54 -4.48 6.73
N ASP A 99 -6.10 -3.41 7.35
CA ASP A 99 -7.34 -3.52 8.11
C ASP A 99 -8.25 -2.29 8.03
N TYR A 100 -9.56 -2.53 8.26
CA TYR A 100 -10.61 -1.52 8.31
C TYR A 100 -11.02 -1.10 9.72
N PHE A 101 -10.42 -1.67 10.76
CA PHE A 101 -10.89 -1.49 12.13
C PHE A 101 -9.89 -0.78 13.05
N GLY A 102 -8.72 -0.42 12.57
CA GLY A 102 -7.75 0.37 13.33
C GLY A 102 -8.30 1.75 13.65
N ARG A 103 -8.36 2.11 14.94
CA ARG A 103 -8.93 3.37 15.41
C ARG A 103 -8.06 4.58 15.12
N GLU A 104 -6.76 4.35 14.99
CA GLU A 104 -5.78 5.36 14.58
C GLU A 104 -5.35 5.07 13.17
N TYR A 105 -5.36 6.09 12.30
CA TYR A 105 -4.80 5.94 10.97
C TYR A 105 -3.31 5.70 11.05
N ARG A 106 -2.88 4.56 10.52
CA ARG A 106 -1.47 4.19 10.40
C ARG A 106 -1.20 3.69 9.00
N ARG A 107 -0.21 4.25 8.35
CA ARG A 107 0.25 3.78 7.04
C ARG A 107 1.75 3.94 6.98
N SER A 108 2.48 2.82 6.97
CA SER A 108 3.93 2.82 7.03
C SER A 108 4.52 1.60 6.35
N ILE A 109 5.77 1.74 5.92
CA ILE A 109 6.67 0.63 5.62
C ILE A 109 7.93 0.76 6.45
N GLU A 110 8.32 -0.33 7.09
CA GLU A 110 9.53 -0.48 7.87
C GLU A 110 10.44 -1.50 7.19
N LEU A 111 11.68 -1.10 6.92
CA LEU A 111 12.72 -1.97 6.34
C LEU A 111 13.75 -2.28 7.42
N LEU A 112 13.86 -3.55 7.80
CA LEU A 112 14.90 -4.04 8.70
C LEU A 112 16.14 -4.36 7.89
N CYS A 113 17.17 -3.51 8.02
CA CYS A 113 18.38 -3.54 7.21
C CYS A 113 19.61 -3.93 8.03
N LYS A 114 20.73 -4.15 7.35
CA LYS A 114 22.00 -4.55 7.98
C LYS A 114 22.50 -3.56 9.03
N ASN A 115 22.36 -2.26 8.80
CA ASN A 115 22.96 -1.23 9.64
C ASN A 115 21.91 -0.50 10.52
N GLY A 116 20.63 -0.83 10.40
CA GLY A 116 19.56 -0.19 11.15
C GLY A 116 18.20 -0.40 10.51
N THR A 117 17.26 0.44 10.87
CA THR A 117 15.89 0.41 10.34
C THR A 117 15.62 1.67 9.53
N VAL A 118 15.02 1.49 8.36
CA VAL A 118 14.47 2.60 7.56
C VAL A 118 12.96 2.56 7.66
N THR A 119 12.34 3.66 8.02
CA THR A 119 10.88 3.75 8.17
C THR A 119 10.32 4.88 7.31
N ALA A 120 9.40 4.55 6.41
CA ALA A 120 8.56 5.57 5.77
C ALA A 120 7.18 5.56 6.43
N ASP A 121 6.83 6.69 7.04
CA ASP A 121 5.50 6.95 7.59
C ASP A 121 4.73 7.85 6.63
N PHE A 122 3.73 7.27 5.95
CA PHE A 122 2.92 7.99 4.97
C PHE A 122 1.90 8.93 5.62
N GLY A 123 1.50 8.66 6.88
CA GLY A 123 0.61 9.52 7.64
C GLY A 123 1.31 10.82 8.05
N ALA A 124 2.52 10.70 8.57
CA ALA A 124 3.36 11.85 8.93
C ALA A 124 4.09 12.47 7.73
N GLY A 125 4.19 11.75 6.61
CA GLY A 125 4.96 12.20 5.43
C GLY A 125 6.47 12.23 5.71
N THR A 126 7.00 11.25 6.47
CA THR A 126 8.42 11.23 6.87
C THR A 126 9.13 9.97 6.40
N LEU A 127 10.44 10.10 6.16
CA LEU A 127 11.35 8.99 5.93
C LEU A 127 12.50 9.08 6.93
N THR A 128 12.60 8.10 7.81
CA THR A 128 13.71 7.94 8.75
C THR A 128 14.71 6.94 8.18
N LEU A 129 15.96 7.33 8.05
CA LEU A 129 17.06 6.51 7.53
C LEU A 129 17.73 5.69 8.65
N GLU A 130 18.63 4.72 8.27
CA GLU A 130 19.35 3.84 9.20
C GLU A 130 20.13 4.61 10.28
N ASP A 131 20.63 5.81 9.98
CA ASP A 131 21.38 6.67 10.92
C ASP A 131 20.49 7.56 11.80
N GLY A 132 19.16 7.40 11.69
CA GLY A 132 18.18 8.21 12.41
C GLY A 132 17.87 9.56 11.74
N THR A 133 18.48 9.88 10.61
CA THR A 133 18.16 11.10 9.84
C THR A 133 16.71 11.06 9.38
N VAL A 134 15.95 12.12 9.68
CA VAL A 134 14.55 12.24 9.26
C VAL A 134 14.45 13.23 8.10
N GLN A 135 13.86 12.77 7.01
CA GLN A 135 13.52 13.57 5.84
C GLN A 135 12.01 13.82 5.82
N ASN A 136 11.58 15.06 5.64
CA ASN A 136 10.18 15.44 5.63
C ASN A 136 9.67 15.60 4.18
N TYR A 137 8.59 14.91 3.87
CA TYR A 137 7.87 14.92 2.60
C TYR A 137 6.39 15.25 2.77
N ALA A 138 6.01 15.76 3.96
CA ALA A 138 4.63 16.18 4.21
C ALA A 138 4.21 17.28 3.22
N GLU A 139 3.06 17.10 2.60
CA GLU A 139 2.50 18.01 1.63
C GLU A 139 0.97 18.06 1.72
N PRO A 140 0.33 19.12 1.23
CA PRO A 140 -1.13 19.14 1.10
C PRO A 140 -1.63 17.94 0.28
N VAL A 141 -2.71 17.31 0.72
CA VAL A 141 -3.25 16.08 0.10
C VAL A 141 -3.47 16.24 -1.41
N ASN A 142 -3.89 17.42 -1.86
CA ASN A 142 -4.21 17.69 -3.26
C ASN A 142 -2.97 17.72 -4.18
N GLU A 143 -1.77 17.99 -3.66
CA GLU A 143 -0.56 18.11 -4.47
C GLU A 143 -0.20 16.81 -5.22
N ARG A 144 -0.47 15.65 -4.61
CA ARG A 144 -0.26 14.36 -5.27
C ARG A 144 -1.16 14.17 -6.49
N TYR A 145 -2.42 14.58 -6.39
CA TYR A 145 -3.38 14.50 -7.50
C TYR A 145 -3.05 15.49 -8.63
N LEU A 146 -2.55 16.67 -8.28
CA LEU A 146 -2.08 17.63 -9.28
C LEU A 146 -0.88 17.08 -10.06
N ARG A 147 0.08 16.42 -9.39
CA ARG A 147 1.21 15.78 -10.06
C ARG A 147 0.79 14.58 -10.92
N GLU A 148 -0.13 13.76 -10.43
CA GLU A 148 -0.69 12.64 -11.18
C GLU A 148 -1.36 13.14 -12.47
N MET A 149 -2.21 14.15 -12.36
CA MET A 149 -2.90 14.75 -13.51
C MET A 149 -1.90 15.39 -14.49
N ALA A 150 -0.91 16.12 -13.98
CA ALA A 150 0.13 16.72 -14.83
C ALA A 150 0.90 15.65 -15.60
N TYR A 151 1.31 14.57 -14.93
CA TYR A 151 1.95 13.42 -15.56
C TYR A 151 1.08 12.80 -16.64
N PHE A 152 -0.21 12.56 -16.36
CA PHE A 152 -1.14 11.97 -17.31
C PHE A 152 -1.32 12.85 -18.56
N LEU A 153 -1.50 14.15 -18.35
CA LEU A 153 -1.67 15.10 -19.47
C LEU A 153 -0.41 15.19 -20.35
N ASP A 154 0.78 15.25 -19.74
CA ASP A 154 2.05 15.26 -20.47
C ASP A 154 2.24 13.96 -21.25
N TYR A 155 1.98 12.83 -20.63
CA TYR A 155 2.03 11.52 -21.31
C TYR A 155 1.04 11.44 -22.47
N ALA A 156 -0.20 11.90 -22.28
CA ALA A 156 -1.24 11.88 -23.32
C ALA A 156 -0.92 12.81 -24.48
N GLN A 157 -0.26 13.94 -24.23
CA GLN A 157 0.12 14.90 -25.26
C GLN A 157 1.39 14.49 -26.00
N SER A 158 2.39 13.99 -25.30
CA SER A 158 3.69 13.63 -25.89
C SER A 158 3.63 12.32 -26.63
N GLY A 159 2.78 11.38 -26.19
CA GLY A 159 2.71 10.02 -26.72
C GLY A 159 4.05 9.27 -26.63
N ALA A 160 5.00 9.78 -25.86
CA ALA A 160 6.38 9.34 -25.87
C ALA A 160 6.75 8.60 -24.59
N GLY A 161 7.21 7.37 -24.76
CA GLY A 161 7.79 6.56 -23.68
C GLY A 161 6.78 5.60 -23.03
N PRO A 162 7.27 4.65 -22.23
CA PRO A 162 6.41 3.75 -21.46
C PRO A 162 5.74 4.50 -20.32
N SER A 163 4.46 4.20 -20.08
CA SER A 163 3.78 4.64 -18.84
C SER A 163 4.50 4.08 -17.61
N VAL A 164 4.51 4.82 -16.52
CA VAL A 164 5.02 4.32 -15.22
C VAL A 164 4.15 3.21 -14.65
N ASN A 165 2.88 3.15 -15.09
CA ASN A 165 1.95 2.09 -14.74
C ASN A 165 1.19 1.66 -16.00
N THR A 166 1.50 0.47 -16.51
CA THR A 166 0.81 -0.11 -17.68
C THR A 166 -0.38 -0.96 -17.23
N PRO A 167 -1.36 -1.22 -18.13
CA PRO A 167 -2.45 -2.16 -17.84
C PRO A 167 -1.95 -3.54 -17.36
N GLU A 168 -0.84 -4.02 -17.93
CA GLU A 168 -0.22 -5.29 -17.54
C GLU A 168 0.30 -5.23 -16.10
N THR A 169 1.02 -4.15 -15.75
CA THR A 169 1.50 -3.95 -14.37
C THR A 169 0.33 -3.86 -13.39
N ALA A 170 -0.70 -3.09 -13.73
CA ALA A 170 -1.90 -2.96 -12.90
C ALA A 170 -2.61 -4.31 -12.69
N LEU A 171 -2.71 -5.13 -13.75
CA LEU A 171 -3.28 -6.48 -13.65
C LEU A 171 -2.43 -7.41 -12.76
N ASP A 172 -1.12 -7.31 -12.86
CA ASP A 172 -0.20 -8.08 -12.01
C ASP A 172 -0.35 -7.69 -10.52
N VAL A 173 -0.43 -6.39 -10.23
CA VAL A 173 -0.69 -5.89 -8.87
C VAL A 173 -2.03 -6.38 -8.36
N LEU A 174 -3.08 -6.36 -9.19
CA LEU A 174 -4.40 -6.87 -8.81
C LEU A 174 -4.36 -8.36 -8.46
N LYS A 175 -3.71 -9.18 -9.29
CA LYS A 175 -3.54 -10.62 -9.01
C LYS A 175 -2.82 -10.87 -7.70
N LEU A 176 -1.70 -10.19 -7.46
CA LEU A 176 -0.97 -10.27 -6.18
C LEU A 176 -1.88 -9.90 -5.00
N THR A 177 -2.61 -8.80 -5.12
CA THR A 177 -3.55 -8.35 -4.08
C THR A 177 -4.64 -9.39 -3.79
N LEU A 178 -5.12 -10.09 -4.81
CA LEU A 178 -6.10 -11.17 -4.64
C LEU A 178 -5.51 -12.47 -4.09
N GLY A 179 -4.19 -12.57 -3.96
CA GLY A 179 -3.49 -13.77 -3.50
C GLY A 179 -3.15 -14.74 -4.63
N GLU A 180 -3.19 -14.27 -5.87
CA GLU A 180 -2.85 -15.04 -7.07
C GLU A 180 -1.41 -14.69 -7.51
N LEU A 181 -0.55 -15.73 -7.64
CA LEU A 181 0.83 -15.63 -8.14
C LEU A 181 0.93 -16.27 -9.51
#